data_8cbe5bd107d15462fb8d01e55a4f57f8
#
_entry.id   8cbe5bd107d15462fb8d01e55a4f57f8
#
_cell.length_a   1.000
_cell.length_b   1.000
_cell.length_c   1.000
_cell.angle_alpha   90.00
_cell.angle_beta   90.00
_cell.angle_gamma   90.00
#
_symmetry.space_group_name_H-M   'P 1'
#
loop_
_entity.id
_entity.type
_entity.pdbx_description
1 polymer ?
#
loop_
_entity_poly.entity_id
_entity_poly.type
_entity_poly.pdbx_seq_one_letter_code
_entity_poly.pdbx_strand_id
1 'polypeptide(L)'
;MSQDLTWSDYDYSRIPFNEIISLGSKSMINDSLFNVSWILGRYCNYACSYCWPHAHTNSKDHTPLEVCYNTIDEIKRQARENGFNSFFFSLSGGEPTFHPHYLDIIKYLANDIENTNYTAVHMTSNCSRKIKWFKEYVEIAKLFRRASITASMHREYLDTNEKMQEFADKLLLCQDHGVNITINIVMDPEYFDELWSKAMFFHEQRLNVTVKPMRPPLGGTFVNYTEEMLWKIQNGMPQRNYTLDNNTQHFQVELTNKDGSKWYVDQAERLNTFGFNNFKNWYCNAGYQGIVIKKDKVHRSYGCKEQHLGTLQDGFEIFKNPKICVTKNCVISTDTKIPKHKVSV
;
A
#
# COMPACT_ATOMS: atom_id res chain seq x y z
N MET A 1 -13.33 -11.26 -24.89
CA MET A 1 -13.85 -10.90 -23.55
C MET A 1 -13.05 -11.69 -22.54
N SER A 2 -12.19 -11.04 -21.75
CA SER A 2 -11.52 -11.72 -20.62
C SER A 2 -12.62 -12.04 -19.60
N GLN A 3 -12.72 -13.30 -19.18
CA GLN A 3 -13.62 -13.69 -18.11
C GLN A 3 -13.24 -12.89 -16.87
N ASP A 4 -14.21 -12.21 -16.27
CA ASP A 4 -14.00 -11.56 -14.97
C ASP A 4 -13.83 -12.66 -13.94
N LEU A 5 -12.64 -12.73 -13.34
CA LEU A 5 -12.35 -13.66 -12.26
C LEU A 5 -12.85 -13.06 -10.94
N THR A 6 -13.43 -13.88 -10.10
CA THR A 6 -13.75 -13.53 -8.71
C THR A 6 -12.71 -14.08 -7.75
N TRP A 7 -12.69 -13.59 -6.51
CA TRP A 7 -11.79 -14.09 -5.47
C TRP A 7 -11.99 -15.57 -5.14
N SER A 8 -13.14 -16.15 -5.50
CA SER A 8 -13.46 -17.57 -5.29
C SER A 8 -12.72 -18.52 -6.24
N ASP A 9 -12.09 -18.01 -7.29
CA ASP A 9 -11.43 -18.86 -8.31
C ASP A 9 -10.11 -19.47 -7.84
N TYR A 10 -9.57 -19.02 -6.69
CA TYR A 10 -8.35 -19.58 -6.11
C TYR A 10 -8.63 -20.18 -4.73
N ASP A 11 -8.38 -21.47 -4.60
CA ASP A 11 -8.61 -22.20 -3.36
C ASP A 11 -7.44 -22.04 -2.37
N TYR A 12 -7.52 -21.03 -1.53
CA TYR A 12 -6.52 -20.75 -0.50
C TYR A 12 -6.47 -21.82 0.61
N SER A 13 -7.50 -22.67 0.76
CA SER A 13 -7.54 -23.72 1.78
C SER A 13 -6.49 -24.80 1.53
N ARG A 14 -6.00 -24.90 0.30
CA ARG A 14 -4.96 -25.87 -0.10
C ARG A 14 -3.55 -25.46 0.30
N ILE A 15 -3.33 -24.21 0.76
CA ILE A 15 -2.00 -23.75 1.16
C ILE A 15 -1.57 -24.49 2.44
N PRO A 16 -0.45 -25.24 2.40
CA PRO A 16 0.05 -25.96 3.58
C PRO A 16 0.84 -25.02 4.50
N PHE A 17 0.14 -24.14 5.22
CA PHE A 17 0.74 -23.09 6.05
C PHE A 17 1.76 -23.57 7.09
N ASN A 18 1.64 -24.82 7.57
CA ASN A 18 2.58 -25.44 8.50
C ASN A 18 3.95 -25.75 7.85
N GLU A 19 3.99 -25.90 6.53
CA GLU A 19 5.21 -26.21 5.77
C GLU A 19 5.90 -24.98 5.21
N ILE A 20 5.26 -23.81 5.25
CA ILE A 20 5.83 -22.56 4.77
C ILE A 20 7.08 -22.20 5.59
N ILE A 21 8.19 -21.95 4.88
CA ILE A 21 9.46 -21.55 5.48
C ILE A 21 9.86 -20.12 5.15
N SER A 22 9.32 -19.53 4.09
CA SER A 22 9.53 -18.12 3.79
C SER A 22 8.32 -17.50 3.10
N LEU A 23 8.21 -16.21 3.24
CA LEU A 23 7.20 -15.41 2.55
C LEU A 23 7.70 -13.99 2.31
N GLY A 24 7.06 -13.29 1.38
CA GLY A 24 7.28 -11.87 1.17
C GLY A 24 6.52 -11.32 -0.02
N SER A 25 6.51 -9.99 -0.16
CA SER A 25 6.03 -9.34 -1.37
C SER A 25 6.85 -9.81 -2.57
N LYS A 26 6.18 -10.19 -3.65
CA LYS A 26 6.85 -10.63 -4.89
C LYS A 26 7.88 -9.62 -5.38
N SER A 27 7.57 -8.33 -5.37
CA SER A 27 8.48 -7.29 -5.81
C SER A 27 9.70 -7.14 -4.88
N MET A 28 9.52 -7.31 -3.57
CA MET A 28 10.66 -7.27 -2.64
C MET A 28 11.58 -8.50 -2.80
N ILE A 29 11.02 -9.66 -3.14
CA ILE A 29 11.79 -10.89 -3.35
C ILE A 29 12.48 -10.83 -4.73
N ASN A 30 11.69 -10.62 -5.79
CA ASN A 30 12.17 -10.80 -7.17
C ASN A 30 13.02 -9.62 -7.67
N ASP A 31 12.62 -8.37 -7.29
CA ASP A 31 13.30 -7.15 -7.75
C ASP A 31 14.28 -6.59 -6.71
N SER A 32 14.44 -7.25 -5.56
CA SER A 32 15.24 -6.75 -4.42
C SER A 32 14.88 -5.32 -4.04
N LEU A 33 13.58 -5.00 -4.06
CA LEU A 33 13.10 -3.66 -3.77
C LEU A 33 13.31 -3.28 -2.31
N PHE A 34 13.91 -2.11 -2.07
CA PHE A 34 13.85 -1.45 -0.78
C PHE A 34 12.56 -0.65 -0.68
N ASN A 35 11.75 -0.94 0.34
CA ASN A 35 10.40 -0.38 0.49
C ASN A 35 10.37 0.76 1.51
N VAL A 36 9.92 1.93 1.10
CA VAL A 36 9.73 3.10 1.97
C VAL A 36 8.25 3.45 2.02
N SER A 37 7.66 3.33 3.20
CA SER A 37 6.31 3.86 3.46
C SER A 37 6.44 5.19 4.20
N TRP A 38 6.01 6.29 3.60
CA TRP A 38 6.19 7.62 4.15
C TRP A 38 4.88 8.37 4.34
N ILE A 39 4.57 8.70 5.58
CA ILE A 39 3.49 9.62 5.94
C ILE A 39 4.06 11.03 5.89
N LEU A 40 3.87 11.73 4.75
CA LEU A 40 4.41 13.06 4.47
C LEU A 40 3.83 14.17 5.36
N GLY A 41 2.68 13.92 5.97
CA GLY A 41 1.99 14.84 6.86
C GLY A 41 0.62 14.29 7.23
N ARG A 42 -0.04 14.95 8.17
CA ARG A 42 -1.37 14.53 8.63
C ARG A 42 -2.51 15.46 8.21
N TYR A 43 -2.19 16.55 7.53
CA TYR A 43 -3.22 17.42 6.98
C TYR A 43 -4.10 16.65 5.99
N CYS A 44 -5.41 16.77 6.15
CA CYS A 44 -6.38 16.25 5.21
C CYS A 44 -7.47 17.31 5.01
N ASN A 45 -7.88 17.50 3.76
CA ASN A 45 -8.99 18.38 3.42
C ASN A 45 -10.37 17.72 3.62
N TYR A 46 -10.39 16.42 3.97
CA TYR A 46 -11.59 15.67 4.34
C TYR A 46 -11.60 15.37 5.85
N ALA A 47 -12.79 15.24 6.40
CA ALA A 47 -13.04 14.88 7.80
C ALA A 47 -13.99 13.67 7.86
N CYS A 48 -13.60 12.56 7.21
CA CYS A 48 -14.42 11.36 7.13
C CYS A 48 -14.76 10.81 8.53
N SER A 49 -16.01 10.46 8.77
CA SER A 49 -16.53 10.01 10.07
C SER A 49 -15.83 8.76 10.60
N TYR A 50 -15.39 7.86 9.71
CA TYR A 50 -14.70 6.62 10.02
C TYR A 50 -13.17 6.73 9.99
N CYS A 51 -12.62 7.93 9.75
CA CYS A 51 -11.17 8.12 9.79
C CYS A 51 -10.67 7.98 11.23
N TRP A 52 -9.56 7.32 11.39
CA TRP A 52 -8.96 7.19 12.71
C TRP A 52 -8.59 8.56 13.28
N PRO A 53 -8.93 8.87 14.52
CA PRO A 53 -8.74 10.21 15.10
C PRO A 53 -7.32 10.75 15.03
N HIS A 54 -6.31 9.85 14.97
CA HIS A 54 -4.90 10.21 14.86
C HIS A 54 -4.38 10.25 13.41
N ALA A 55 -5.19 9.90 12.42
CA ALA A 55 -4.74 9.75 11.04
C ALA A 55 -4.69 11.09 10.29
N HIS A 56 -5.49 12.07 10.69
CA HIS A 56 -5.50 13.39 10.09
C HIS A 56 -5.54 14.51 11.14
N THR A 57 -5.10 15.69 10.76
CA THR A 57 -5.21 16.92 11.54
C THR A 57 -5.48 18.08 10.60
N ASN A 58 -5.95 19.20 11.14
CA ASN A 58 -6.08 20.46 10.40
C ASN A 58 -4.73 21.24 10.35
N SER A 59 -3.69 20.76 11.01
CA SER A 59 -2.37 21.37 10.97
C SER A 59 -1.71 21.13 9.62
N LYS A 60 -1.26 22.21 8.97
CA LYS A 60 -0.47 22.17 7.74
C LYS A 60 1.02 22.02 8.01
N ASP A 61 1.35 21.31 9.05
CA ASP A 61 2.71 21.03 9.51
C ASP A 61 3.34 19.96 8.61
N HIS A 62 3.84 20.39 7.48
CA HIS A 62 4.45 19.52 6.47
C HIS A 62 5.97 19.46 6.68
N THR A 63 6.57 18.31 6.37
CA THR A 63 8.02 18.18 6.36
C THR A 63 8.61 19.15 5.32
N PRO A 64 9.62 19.98 5.69
CA PRO A 64 10.25 20.90 4.74
C PRO A 64 10.84 20.15 3.54
N LEU A 65 10.82 20.79 2.35
CA LEU A 65 11.28 20.17 1.11
C LEU A 65 12.72 19.66 1.18
N GLU A 66 13.62 20.48 1.72
CA GLU A 66 15.04 20.13 1.87
C GLU A 66 15.24 18.91 2.78
N VAL A 67 14.45 18.81 3.88
CA VAL A 67 14.46 17.62 4.74
C VAL A 67 13.96 16.39 3.98
N CYS A 68 12.99 16.56 3.10
CA CYS A 68 12.53 15.44 2.24
C CYS A 68 13.64 14.97 1.30
N TYR A 69 14.36 15.88 0.64
CA TYR A 69 15.47 15.55 -0.26
C TYR A 69 16.61 14.84 0.48
N ASN A 70 17.09 15.41 1.57
CA ASN A 70 18.15 14.82 2.38
C ASN A 70 17.77 13.42 2.90
N THR A 71 16.50 13.25 3.27
CA THR A 71 15.96 11.95 3.71
C THR A 71 15.98 10.92 2.58
N ILE A 72 15.59 11.31 1.38
CA ILE A 72 15.60 10.43 0.19
C ILE A 72 17.03 9.98 -0.11
N ASP A 73 17.98 10.91 -0.11
CA ASP A 73 19.39 10.61 -0.40
C ASP A 73 19.99 9.68 0.65
N GLU A 74 19.70 9.94 1.93
CA GLU A 74 20.21 9.11 3.03
C GLU A 74 19.61 7.69 3.00
N ILE A 75 18.31 7.56 2.70
CA ILE A 75 17.67 6.24 2.50
C ILE A 75 18.36 5.49 1.36
N LYS A 76 18.52 6.14 0.20
CA LYS A 76 19.14 5.51 -0.97
C LYS A 76 20.57 5.11 -0.68
N ARG A 77 21.34 5.97 -0.02
CA ARG A 77 22.72 5.69 0.38
C ARG A 77 22.83 4.46 1.27
N GLN A 78 22.08 4.42 2.38
CA GLN A 78 22.13 3.29 3.32
C GLN A 78 21.57 1.99 2.72
N ALA A 79 20.52 2.06 1.92
CA ALA A 79 19.97 0.89 1.25
C ALA A 79 20.97 0.30 0.24
N ARG A 80 21.69 1.14 -0.52
CA ARG A 80 22.76 0.70 -1.44
C ARG A 80 23.92 0.02 -0.71
N GLU A 81 24.31 0.51 0.45
CA GLU A 81 25.31 -0.17 1.30
C GLU A 81 24.86 -1.56 1.74
N ASN A 82 23.56 -1.81 1.80
CA ASN A 82 22.96 -3.11 2.06
C ASN A 82 22.72 -3.95 0.77
N GLY A 83 23.15 -3.46 -0.40
CA GLY A 83 23.01 -4.13 -1.69
C GLY A 83 21.66 -3.90 -2.39
N PHE A 84 20.82 -3.00 -1.91
CA PHE A 84 19.55 -2.66 -2.55
C PHE A 84 19.73 -1.48 -3.50
N ASN A 85 19.43 -1.69 -4.78
CA ASN A 85 19.50 -0.66 -5.82
C ASN A 85 18.17 -0.47 -6.57
N SER A 86 17.09 -0.98 -6.00
CA SER A 86 15.73 -0.80 -6.47
C SER A 86 14.86 -0.27 -5.35
N PHE A 87 14.00 0.72 -5.63
CA PHE A 87 13.27 1.45 -4.61
C PHE A 87 11.77 1.50 -4.89
N PHE A 88 10.98 1.39 -3.85
CA PHE A 88 9.55 1.65 -3.87
C PHE A 88 9.19 2.65 -2.78
N PHE A 89 8.73 3.83 -3.17
CA PHE A 89 8.26 4.85 -2.26
C PHE A 89 6.73 4.92 -2.25
N SER A 90 6.13 4.56 -1.13
CA SER A 90 4.69 4.68 -0.88
C SER A 90 4.41 5.92 -0.04
N LEU A 91 3.85 6.94 -0.68
CA LEU A 91 3.57 8.23 -0.07
C LEU A 91 2.12 8.29 0.37
N SER A 92 1.90 8.59 1.64
CA SER A 92 0.58 8.66 2.26
C SER A 92 0.53 9.75 3.34
N GLY A 93 -0.56 9.79 4.11
CA GLY A 93 -0.71 10.75 5.19
C GLY A 93 -2.17 10.97 5.55
N GLY A 94 -2.55 12.20 5.90
CA GLY A 94 -3.92 12.65 5.80
C GLY A 94 -4.32 12.65 4.32
N GLU A 95 -4.03 13.75 3.61
CA GLU A 95 -4.08 13.77 2.14
C GLU A 95 -2.71 14.25 1.60
N PRO A 96 -1.86 13.34 1.08
CA PRO A 96 -0.48 13.66 0.72
C PRO A 96 -0.38 14.68 -0.41
N THR A 97 -1.36 14.75 -1.31
CA THR A 97 -1.35 15.69 -2.44
C THR A 97 -1.49 17.15 -2.01
N PHE A 98 -1.86 17.42 -0.76
CA PHE A 98 -1.88 18.76 -0.18
C PHE A 98 -0.55 19.17 0.45
N HIS A 99 0.44 18.28 0.48
CA HIS A 99 1.81 18.71 0.75
C HIS A 99 2.23 19.73 -0.32
N PRO A 100 2.71 20.94 0.05
CA PRO A 100 2.95 22.03 -0.93
C PRO A 100 3.95 21.63 -2.02
N HIS A 101 4.86 20.72 -1.70
CA HIS A 101 5.95 20.26 -2.57
C HIS A 101 5.80 18.79 -2.99
N TYR A 102 4.57 18.24 -3.02
CA TYR A 102 4.39 16.83 -3.37
C TYR A 102 4.99 16.49 -4.76
N LEU A 103 4.71 17.31 -5.76
CA LEU A 103 5.22 17.09 -7.12
C LEU A 103 6.74 17.27 -7.20
N ASP A 104 7.32 18.20 -6.44
CA ASP A 104 8.77 18.38 -6.36
C ASP A 104 9.45 17.14 -5.74
N ILE A 105 8.86 16.60 -4.67
CA ILE A 105 9.36 15.38 -3.99
C ILE A 105 9.38 14.19 -4.95
N ILE A 106 8.28 13.92 -5.67
CA ILE A 106 8.25 12.79 -6.59
C ILE A 106 9.15 13.01 -7.80
N LYS A 107 9.29 14.24 -8.28
CA LYS A 107 10.25 14.57 -9.33
C LYS A 107 11.69 14.32 -8.88
N TYR A 108 12.01 14.67 -7.64
CA TYR A 108 13.32 14.38 -7.05
C TYR A 108 13.60 12.87 -6.93
N LEU A 109 12.58 12.09 -6.54
CA LEU A 109 12.70 10.63 -6.51
C LEU A 109 13.03 10.02 -7.88
N ALA A 110 12.57 10.64 -8.96
CA ALA A 110 12.79 10.20 -10.33
C ALA A 110 14.17 10.60 -10.89
N ASN A 111 14.87 11.56 -10.29
CA ASN A 111 16.11 12.12 -10.86
C ASN A 111 17.34 11.20 -10.80
N ASP A 112 17.30 10.11 -10.02
CA ASP A 112 18.45 9.23 -9.77
C ASP A 112 18.36 7.93 -10.60
N ILE A 113 17.92 8.05 -11.85
CA ILE A 113 17.66 6.89 -12.73
C ILE A 113 18.98 6.21 -13.12
N GLU A 114 20.05 6.96 -13.31
CA GLU A 114 21.34 6.41 -13.80
C GLU A 114 21.98 5.47 -12.78
N ASN A 115 21.77 5.70 -11.49
CA ASN A 115 22.33 4.90 -10.39
C ASN A 115 21.34 3.92 -9.76
N THR A 116 20.14 3.78 -10.33
CA THR A 116 19.04 3.02 -9.76
C THR A 116 18.49 2.04 -10.79
N ASN A 117 18.50 0.74 -10.48
CA ASN A 117 17.95 -0.28 -11.37
C ASN A 117 16.44 -0.11 -11.60
N TYR A 118 15.74 0.33 -10.55
CA TYR A 118 14.29 0.42 -10.57
C TYR A 118 13.78 1.39 -9.51
N THR A 119 12.97 2.35 -9.91
CA THR A 119 12.22 3.19 -8.97
C THR A 119 10.74 3.11 -9.25
N ALA A 120 9.96 2.84 -8.21
CA ALA A 120 8.51 2.88 -8.23
C ALA A 120 7.98 3.88 -7.21
N VAL A 121 6.89 4.53 -7.56
CA VAL A 121 6.17 5.43 -6.66
C VAL A 121 4.72 5.01 -6.51
N HIS A 122 4.22 5.10 -5.29
CA HIS A 122 2.83 4.86 -4.95
C HIS A 122 2.26 6.02 -4.14
N MET A 123 1.02 6.36 -4.42
CA MET A 123 0.27 7.37 -3.70
C MET A 123 -1.03 6.78 -3.16
N THR A 124 -1.33 7.01 -1.87
CA THR A 124 -2.68 6.81 -1.33
C THR A 124 -3.34 8.18 -1.17
N SER A 125 -4.42 8.44 -1.89
CA SER A 125 -5.04 9.77 -1.98
C SER A 125 -6.57 9.68 -2.06
N ASN A 126 -7.25 10.70 -1.54
CA ASN A 126 -8.68 10.90 -1.76
C ASN A 126 -9.00 11.52 -3.14
N CYS A 127 -7.98 11.81 -3.94
CA CYS A 127 -8.07 12.35 -5.30
C CYS A 127 -8.91 13.62 -5.43
N SER A 128 -8.97 14.45 -4.38
CA SER A 128 -9.76 15.69 -4.36
C SER A 128 -9.11 16.86 -5.12
N ARG A 129 -7.85 16.74 -5.53
CA ARG A 129 -7.22 17.76 -6.39
C ARG A 129 -7.96 17.91 -7.71
N LYS A 130 -7.90 19.11 -8.30
CA LYS A 130 -8.47 19.39 -9.63
C LYS A 130 -7.73 18.59 -10.71
N ILE A 131 -8.40 18.32 -11.82
CA ILE A 131 -7.85 17.59 -12.98
C ILE A 131 -6.52 18.16 -13.49
N LYS A 132 -6.33 19.48 -13.41
CA LYS A 132 -5.06 20.14 -13.78
C LYS A 132 -3.87 19.57 -13.02
N TRP A 133 -4.02 19.34 -11.71
CA TRP A 133 -2.97 18.76 -10.88
C TRP A 133 -2.61 17.33 -11.33
N PHE A 134 -3.62 16.51 -11.70
CA PHE A 134 -3.39 15.16 -12.21
C PHE A 134 -2.68 15.17 -13.57
N LYS A 135 -2.94 16.16 -14.42
CA LYS A 135 -2.18 16.35 -15.67
C LYS A 135 -0.70 16.64 -15.42
N GLU A 136 -0.37 17.42 -14.40
CA GLU A 136 1.02 17.66 -13.97
C GLU A 136 1.64 16.39 -13.34
N TYR A 137 0.87 15.67 -12.51
CA TYR A 137 1.30 14.42 -11.88
C TYR A 137 1.68 13.34 -12.91
N VAL A 138 0.87 13.11 -13.94
CA VAL A 138 1.14 12.05 -14.92
C VAL A 138 2.41 12.32 -15.73
N GLU A 139 2.77 13.57 -15.97
CA GLU A 139 4.03 13.91 -16.65
C GLU A 139 5.26 13.48 -15.82
N ILE A 140 5.18 13.58 -14.50
CA ILE A 140 6.24 13.12 -13.61
C ILE A 140 6.16 11.59 -13.44
N ALA A 141 4.96 11.05 -13.34
CA ALA A 141 4.73 9.61 -13.16
C ALA A 141 5.34 8.75 -14.28
N LYS A 142 5.41 9.27 -15.50
CA LYS A 142 6.06 8.64 -16.66
C LYS A 142 7.57 8.40 -16.47
N LEU A 143 8.22 9.13 -15.58
CA LEU A 143 9.64 8.98 -15.29
C LEU A 143 9.94 7.72 -14.45
N PHE A 144 8.92 7.14 -13.83
CA PHE A 144 9.08 5.94 -13.04
C PHE A 144 8.84 4.68 -13.87
N ARG A 145 9.55 3.61 -13.57
CA ARG A 145 9.23 2.31 -14.16
C ARG A 145 7.83 1.84 -13.76
N ARG A 146 7.36 2.24 -12.58
CA ARG A 146 6.01 1.97 -12.09
C ARG A 146 5.51 3.12 -11.23
N ALA A 147 4.38 3.68 -11.61
CA ALA A 147 3.62 4.59 -10.77
C ALA A 147 2.26 3.97 -10.45
N SER A 148 1.75 4.19 -9.24
CA SER A 148 0.45 3.65 -8.84
C SER A 148 -0.29 4.57 -7.86
N ILE A 149 -1.61 4.52 -7.92
CA ILE A 149 -2.51 5.26 -7.03
C ILE A 149 -3.47 4.27 -6.37
N THR A 150 -3.51 4.29 -5.04
CA THR A 150 -4.68 3.81 -4.30
C THR A 150 -5.59 5.01 -4.05
N ALA A 151 -6.67 5.08 -4.81
CA ALA A 151 -7.67 6.14 -4.71
C ALA A 151 -8.71 5.77 -3.64
N SER A 152 -8.77 6.54 -2.57
CA SER A 152 -9.73 6.31 -1.49
C SER A 152 -11.06 6.97 -1.84
N MET A 153 -12.06 6.17 -2.15
CA MET A 153 -13.43 6.66 -2.33
C MET A 153 -14.09 6.87 -0.98
N HIS A 154 -14.58 8.07 -0.75
CA HIS A 154 -15.26 8.46 0.49
C HIS A 154 -16.70 8.86 0.19
N ARG A 155 -17.67 8.07 0.67
CA ARG A 155 -19.10 8.26 0.43
C ARG A 155 -19.57 9.68 0.76
N GLU A 156 -19.09 10.21 1.88
CA GLU A 156 -19.47 11.53 2.38
C GLU A 156 -19.09 12.70 1.46
N TYR A 157 -18.18 12.47 0.52
CA TYR A 157 -17.67 13.50 -0.40
C TYR A 157 -17.98 13.20 -1.87
N LEU A 158 -18.26 11.94 -2.20
CA LEU A 158 -18.69 11.48 -3.53
C LEU A 158 -20.19 11.10 -3.45
N ASP A 159 -21.01 12.06 -3.12
CA ASP A 159 -22.44 11.93 -2.81
C ASP A 159 -23.35 12.15 -4.03
N THR A 160 -22.80 12.64 -5.16
CA THR A 160 -23.53 12.82 -6.43
C THR A 160 -22.84 12.08 -7.59
N ASN A 161 -23.63 11.81 -8.65
CA ASN A 161 -23.10 11.17 -9.86
C ASN A 161 -22.03 12.01 -10.56
N GLU A 162 -22.19 13.35 -10.55
CA GLU A 162 -21.23 14.27 -11.15
C GLU A 162 -19.88 14.19 -10.42
N LYS A 163 -19.87 14.16 -9.10
CA LYS A 163 -18.63 14.01 -8.29
C LYS A 163 -18.00 12.64 -8.49
N MET A 164 -18.81 11.59 -8.60
CA MET A 164 -18.32 10.25 -8.90
C MET A 164 -17.68 10.19 -10.29
N GLN A 165 -18.30 10.81 -11.30
CA GLN A 165 -17.76 10.88 -12.65
C GLN A 165 -16.47 11.70 -12.69
N GLU A 166 -16.44 12.89 -12.05
CA GLU A 166 -15.21 13.70 -11.94
C GLU A 166 -14.06 12.92 -11.27
N PHE A 167 -14.36 12.12 -10.26
CA PHE A 167 -13.37 11.25 -9.61
C PHE A 167 -12.88 10.17 -10.58
N ALA A 168 -13.79 9.51 -11.31
CA ALA A 168 -13.44 8.50 -12.30
C ALA A 168 -12.59 9.08 -13.44
N ASP A 169 -12.95 10.26 -13.97
CA ASP A 169 -12.22 10.92 -15.07
C ASP A 169 -10.76 11.21 -14.71
N LYS A 170 -10.49 11.63 -13.48
CA LYS A 170 -9.10 11.84 -12.99
C LYS A 170 -8.31 10.53 -12.96
N LEU A 171 -8.94 9.46 -12.55
CA LEU A 171 -8.30 8.13 -12.45
C LEU A 171 -8.10 7.50 -13.83
N LEU A 172 -9.06 7.64 -14.72
CA LEU A 172 -8.93 7.21 -16.11
C LEU A 172 -7.82 7.97 -16.83
N LEU A 173 -7.73 9.30 -16.64
CA LEU A 173 -6.60 10.09 -17.14
C LEU A 173 -5.26 9.49 -16.68
N CYS A 174 -5.13 9.16 -15.40
CA CYS A 174 -3.91 8.57 -14.86
C CYS A 174 -3.65 7.17 -15.46
N GLN A 175 -4.67 6.34 -15.56
CA GLN A 175 -4.59 4.99 -16.12
C GLN A 175 -4.16 5.02 -17.59
N ASP A 176 -4.71 5.92 -18.39
CA ASP A 176 -4.37 6.11 -19.81
C ASP A 176 -2.90 6.54 -20.01
N HIS A 177 -2.28 7.11 -18.96
CA HIS A 177 -0.87 7.48 -18.95
C HIS A 177 0.03 6.44 -18.23
N GLY A 178 -0.47 5.20 -18.05
CA GLY A 178 0.32 4.09 -17.51
C GLY A 178 0.40 4.02 -15.99
N VAL A 179 -0.36 4.84 -15.27
CA VAL A 179 -0.43 4.76 -13.81
C VAL A 179 -1.39 3.63 -13.39
N ASN A 180 -0.91 2.72 -12.55
CA ASN A 180 -1.73 1.64 -12.01
C ASN A 180 -2.74 2.19 -10.98
N ILE A 181 -4.02 2.02 -11.22
CA ILE A 181 -5.10 2.53 -10.37
C ILE A 181 -5.77 1.39 -9.60
N THR A 182 -6.02 1.64 -8.32
CA THR A 182 -6.93 0.82 -7.51
C THR A 182 -7.78 1.74 -6.66
N ILE A 183 -9.09 1.65 -6.78
CA ILE A 183 -10.04 2.35 -5.91
C ILE A 183 -10.26 1.49 -4.66
N ASN A 184 -10.04 2.07 -3.48
CA ASN A 184 -10.41 1.45 -2.21
C ASN A 184 -11.72 2.05 -1.70
N ILE A 185 -12.67 1.19 -1.37
CA ILE A 185 -13.96 1.57 -0.78
C ILE A 185 -14.09 0.89 0.59
N VAL A 186 -14.27 1.70 1.62
CA VAL A 186 -14.62 1.20 2.96
C VAL A 186 -16.12 0.93 2.98
N MET A 187 -16.49 -0.33 3.17
CA MET A 187 -17.87 -0.80 3.16
C MET A 187 -18.48 -0.61 4.54
N ASP A 188 -19.11 0.54 4.76
CA ASP A 188 -19.91 0.77 5.97
C ASP A 188 -21.17 -0.09 5.89
N PRO A 189 -21.47 -0.96 6.89
CA PRO A 189 -22.61 -1.85 6.84
C PRO A 189 -23.96 -1.12 6.78
N GLU A 190 -24.07 0.08 7.32
CA GLU A 190 -25.28 0.91 7.25
C GLU A 190 -25.61 1.37 5.82
N TYR A 191 -24.57 1.53 4.98
CA TYR A 191 -24.69 2.01 3.59
C TYR A 191 -24.21 0.97 2.58
N PHE A 192 -24.27 -0.31 2.92
CA PHE A 192 -23.61 -1.39 2.17
C PHE A 192 -24.06 -1.43 0.70
N ASP A 193 -25.36 -1.42 0.43
CA ASP A 193 -25.88 -1.53 -0.94
C ASP A 193 -25.56 -0.28 -1.77
N GLU A 194 -25.61 0.91 -1.19
CA GLU A 194 -25.18 2.15 -1.84
C GLU A 194 -23.69 2.07 -2.24
N LEU A 195 -22.86 1.67 -1.28
CA LEU A 195 -21.41 1.54 -1.50
C LEU A 195 -21.08 0.45 -2.50
N TRP A 196 -21.84 -0.64 -2.50
CA TRP A 196 -21.71 -1.71 -3.50
C TRP A 196 -22.05 -1.22 -4.89
N SER A 197 -23.15 -0.48 -5.05
CA SER A 197 -23.53 0.14 -6.32
C SER A 197 -22.46 1.11 -6.83
N LYS A 198 -21.86 1.91 -5.95
CA LYS A 198 -20.73 2.79 -6.31
C LYS A 198 -19.49 1.99 -6.71
N ALA A 199 -19.21 0.86 -6.06
CA ALA A 199 -18.13 -0.03 -6.44
C ALA A 199 -18.33 -0.59 -7.86
N MET A 200 -19.54 -1.03 -8.17
CA MET A 200 -19.88 -1.52 -9.51
C MET A 200 -19.81 -0.42 -10.56
N PHE A 201 -20.26 0.81 -10.25
CA PHE A 201 -20.11 1.96 -11.14
C PHE A 201 -18.65 2.18 -11.58
N PHE A 202 -17.71 2.19 -10.64
CA PHE A 202 -16.30 2.35 -10.99
C PHE A 202 -15.73 1.14 -11.73
N HIS A 203 -16.17 -0.06 -11.37
CA HIS A 203 -15.78 -1.28 -12.09
C HIS A 203 -16.23 -1.25 -13.55
N GLU A 204 -17.46 -0.79 -13.83
CA GLU A 204 -18.01 -0.61 -15.18
C GLU A 204 -17.25 0.46 -15.99
N GLN A 205 -16.70 1.48 -15.30
CA GLN A 205 -15.78 2.46 -15.88
C GLN A 205 -14.38 1.89 -16.18
N ARG A 206 -14.16 0.59 -16.00
CA ARG A 206 -12.89 -0.11 -16.23
C ARG A 206 -11.78 0.28 -15.23
N LEU A 207 -12.16 0.70 -14.03
CA LEU A 207 -11.24 0.94 -12.93
C LEU A 207 -11.20 -0.26 -11.98
N ASN A 208 -10.01 -0.62 -11.49
CA ASN A 208 -9.89 -1.66 -10.48
C ASN A 208 -10.45 -1.19 -9.14
N VAL A 209 -11.31 -1.98 -8.53
CA VAL A 209 -11.94 -1.66 -7.26
C VAL A 209 -11.62 -2.74 -6.22
N THR A 210 -11.31 -2.32 -5.02
CA THR A 210 -11.16 -3.18 -3.84
C THR A 210 -12.11 -2.67 -2.76
N VAL A 211 -13.01 -3.54 -2.32
CA VAL A 211 -13.90 -3.26 -1.20
C VAL A 211 -13.29 -3.83 0.09
N LYS A 212 -13.39 -3.08 1.18
CA LYS A 212 -12.78 -3.45 2.47
C LYS A 212 -13.77 -3.24 3.61
N PRO A 213 -13.80 -4.14 4.61
CA PRO A 213 -14.64 -3.90 5.76
C PRO A 213 -14.14 -2.68 6.53
N MET A 214 -15.07 -1.90 7.08
CA MET A 214 -14.77 -0.82 8.00
C MET A 214 -14.18 -1.41 9.28
N ARG A 215 -13.01 -0.93 9.68
CA ARG A 215 -12.38 -1.33 10.94
C ARG A 215 -12.70 -0.31 12.02
N PRO A 216 -13.20 -0.74 13.17
CA PRO A 216 -13.39 0.17 14.28
C PRO A 216 -12.03 0.74 14.72
N PRO A 217 -12.01 1.93 15.33
CA PRO A 217 -10.81 2.49 15.94
C PRO A 217 -10.16 1.44 16.88
N LEU A 218 -8.82 1.32 16.81
CA LEU A 218 -8.03 0.42 17.67
C LEU A 218 -8.14 -1.10 17.35
N GLY A 219 -8.62 -1.49 16.17
CA GLY A 219 -8.56 -2.88 15.71
C GLY A 219 -9.57 -3.82 16.36
N GLY A 220 -10.69 -3.29 16.84
CA GLY A 220 -11.82 -4.11 17.33
C GLY A 220 -12.39 -5.03 16.25
N THR A 221 -13.32 -5.92 16.66
CA THR A 221 -14.05 -6.81 15.75
C THR A 221 -14.97 -6.01 14.83
N PHE A 222 -15.18 -6.49 13.62
CA PHE A 222 -16.15 -5.90 12.71
C PHE A 222 -17.55 -6.04 13.31
N VAL A 223 -18.23 -4.91 13.51
CA VAL A 223 -19.56 -4.87 14.11
C VAL A 223 -20.59 -4.72 13.00
N ASN A 224 -21.70 -5.42 13.13
CA ASN A 224 -22.90 -5.27 12.27
C ASN A 224 -22.78 -5.73 10.79
N TYR A 225 -21.78 -6.52 10.40
CA TYR A 225 -21.81 -7.20 9.12
C TYR A 225 -22.58 -8.51 9.20
N THR A 226 -23.46 -8.75 8.23
CA THR A 226 -24.05 -10.07 7.99
C THR A 226 -23.01 -10.99 7.33
N GLU A 227 -23.24 -12.29 7.37
CA GLU A 227 -22.39 -13.26 6.66
C GLU A 227 -22.35 -13.01 5.16
N GLU A 228 -23.49 -12.61 4.56
CA GLU A 228 -23.58 -12.26 3.16
C GLU A 228 -22.73 -11.02 2.82
N MET A 229 -22.76 -9.97 3.64
CA MET A 229 -21.92 -8.78 3.45
C MET A 229 -20.44 -9.14 3.51
N LEU A 230 -20.03 -9.94 4.48
CA LEU A 230 -18.64 -10.40 4.61
C LEU A 230 -18.22 -11.25 3.41
N TRP A 231 -19.10 -12.14 2.96
CA TRP A 231 -18.83 -12.95 1.77
C TRP A 231 -18.69 -12.07 0.52
N LYS A 232 -19.58 -11.10 0.31
CA LYS A 232 -19.48 -10.13 -0.79
C LYS A 232 -18.18 -9.35 -0.75
N ILE A 233 -17.75 -8.84 0.41
CA ILE A 233 -16.48 -8.13 0.57
C ILE A 233 -15.30 -9.03 0.18
N GLN A 234 -15.34 -10.30 0.55
CA GLN A 234 -14.25 -11.23 0.32
C GLN A 234 -14.20 -11.80 -1.09
N ASN A 235 -15.35 -12.02 -1.70
CA ASN A 235 -15.47 -12.82 -2.91
C ASN A 235 -16.28 -12.17 -4.04
N GLY A 236 -17.08 -11.15 -3.76
CA GLY A 236 -18.09 -10.65 -4.69
C GLY A 236 -17.58 -9.70 -5.76
N MET A 237 -16.46 -8.99 -5.55
CA MET A 237 -15.96 -8.06 -6.56
C MET A 237 -15.30 -8.82 -7.71
N PRO A 238 -15.74 -8.56 -8.96
CA PRO A 238 -15.05 -9.08 -10.13
C PRO A 238 -13.62 -8.54 -10.18
N GLN A 239 -12.67 -9.40 -10.54
CA GLN A 239 -11.29 -9.01 -10.73
C GLN A 239 -11.05 -8.64 -12.18
N ARG A 240 -10.62 -7.40 -12.40
CA ARG A 240 -10.15 -6.94 -13.70
C ARG A 240 -8.81 -6.26 -13.51
N ASN A 241 -7.90 -6.53 -14.40
CA ASN A 241 -6.66 -5.77 -14.50
C ASN A 241 -6.75 -4.84 -15.70
N TYR A 242 -7.02 -3.57 -15.46
CA TYR A 242 -7.07 -2.53 -16.49
C TYR A 242 -5.75 -1.77 -16.64
N THR A 243 -4.66 -2.28 -16.07
CA THR A 243 -3.34 -1.69 -16.25
C THR A 243 -2.72 -2.16 -17.55
N LEU A 244 -1.83 -1.36 -18.11
CA LEU A 244 -1.14 -1.69 -19.37
C LEU A 244 -0.19 -2.89 -19.24
N ASP A 245 0.20 -3.23 -18.03
CA ASP A 245 1.04 -4.39 -17.74
C ASP A 245 0.17 -5.63 -17.51
N ASN A 246 -0.11 -6.35 -18.59
CA ASN A 246 -0.86 -7.61 -18.56
C ASN A 246 -0.20 -8.73 -17.73
N ASN A 247 1.06 -8.54 -17.31
CA ASN A 247 1.81 -9.47 -16.46
C ASN A 247 1.69 -9.14 -14.96
N THR A 248 0.96 -8.12 -14.56
CA THR A 248 0.69 -7.88 -13.15
C THR A 248 -0.18 -9.01 -12.62
N GLN A 249 0.48 -10.03 -12.11
CA GLN A 249 -0.17 -11.12 -11.42
C GLN A 249 -0.90 -10.54 -10.21
N HIS A 250 -2.16 -10.91 -10.04
CA HIS A 250 -3.04 -10.47 -8.95
C HIS A 250 -2.49 -10.77 -7.55
N PHE A 251 -1.51 -11.65 -7.46
CA PHE A 251 -0.94 -12.12 -6.20
C PHE A 251 0.18 -11.20 -5.70
N GLN A 252 0.00 -10.66 -4.51
CA GLN A 252 0.95 -9.74 -3.88
C GLN A 252 2.04 -10.44 -3.08
N VAL A 253 1.72 -11.59 -2.49
CA VAL A 253 2.61 -12.31 -1.57
C VAL A 253 2.94 -13.68 -2.11
N GLU A 254 4.21 -14.00 -2.13
CA GLU A 254 4.73 -15.33 -2.41
C GLU A 254 5.06 -16.04 -1.09
N LEU A 255 4.70 -17.31 -1.01
CA LEU A 255 4.98 -18.22 0.10
C LEU A 255 5.82 -19.37 -0.46
N THR A 256 6.87 -19.77 0.24
CA THR A 256 7.74 -20.89 -0.18
C THR A 256 7.70 -22.00 0.88
N ASN A 257 7.45 -23.21 0.43
CA ASN A 257 7.47 -24.41 1.24
C ASN A 257 8.89 -24.96 1.43
N LYS A 258 9.02 -25.93 2.35
CA LYS A 258 10.27 -26.69 2.60
C LYS A 258 10.80 -27.42 1.38
N ASP A 259 9.91 -27.93 0.50
CA ASP A 259 10.26 -28.60 -0.75
C ASP A 259 10.58 -27.63 -1.92
N GLY A 260 10.54 -26.31 -1.66
CA GLY A 260 10.77 -25.27 -2.67
C GLY A 260 9.52 -24.93 -3.48
N SER A 261 8.39 -25.60 -3.30
CA SER A 261 7.15 -25.26 -3.98
C SER A 261 6.63 -23.88 -3.53
N LYS A 262 6.00 -23.17 -4.48
CA LYS A 262 5.53 -21.80 -4.27
C LYS A 262 4.03 -21.71 -4.27
N TRP A 263 3.52 -20.93 -3.33
CA TRP A 263 2.12 -20.57 -3.20
C TRP A 263 1.98 -19.06 -3.24
N TYR A 264 0.79 -18.58 -3.56
CA TYR A 264 0.56 -17.16 -3.73
C TYR A 264 -0.71 -16.71 -3.00
N VAL A 265 -0.66 -15.49 -2.47
CA VAL A 265 -1.83 -14.85 -1.86
C VAL A 265 -2.00 -13.47 -2.50
N ASP A 266 -3.21 -13.16 -2.91
CA ASP A 266 -3.58 -11.93 -3.58
C ASP A 266 -3.41 -10.69 -2.69
N GLN A 267 -3.79 -10.82 -1.42
CA GLN A 267 -3.66 -9.76 -0.42
C GLN A 267 -3.09 -10.31 0.90
N ALA A 268 -2.20 -9.55 1.51
CA ALA A 268 -1.60 -9.94 2.79
C ALA A 268 -2.62 -10.07 3.94
N GLU A 269 -3.76 -9.40 3.85
CA GLU A 269 -4.88 -9.52 4.80
C GLU A 269 -5.41 -10.95 4.91
N ARG A 270 -5.39 -11.72 3.81
CA ARG A 270 -5.82 -13.12 3.83
C ARG A 270 -4.96 -14.00 4.73
N LEU A 271 -3.68 -13.73 4.85
CA LEU A 271 -2.81 -14.45 5.79
C LEU A 271 -3.32 -14.30 7.23
N ASN A 272 -3.82 -13.10 7.57
CA ASN A 272 -4.44 -12.89 8.89
C ASN A 272 -5.75 -13.69 9.06
N THR A 273 -6.56 -13.77 8.01
CA THR A 273 -7.81 -14.55 8.01
C THR A 273 -7.54 -16.05 8.24
N PHE A 274 -6.44 -16.56 7.68
CA PHE A 274 -6.01 -17.95 7.90
C PHE A 274 -5.18 -18.15 9.17
N GLY A 275 -5.03 -17.13 10.02
CA GLY A 275 -4.23 -17.20 11.25
C GLY A 275 -2.73 -17.33 11.00
N PHE A 276 -2.25 -17.11 9.75
CA PHE A 276 -0.84 -17.19 9.40
C PHE A 276 -0.15 -15.82 9.56
N ASN A 277 -0.03 -15.38 10.80
CA ASN A 277 0.50 -14.08 11.17
C ASN A 277 1.42 -14.10 12.41
N ASN A 278 1.77 -15.29 12.89
CA ASN A 278 2.74 -15.46 13.96
C ASN A 278 4.13 -15.76 13.39
N PHE A 279 4.99 -14.75 13.42
CA PHE A 279 6.36 -14.84 12.91
C PHE A 279 7.42 -14.75 14.01
N LYS A 280 7.04 -15.01 15.26
CA LYS A 280 8.01 -15.08 16.36
C LYS A 280 9.11 -16.08 16.03
N ASN A 281 10.36 -15.69 16.24
CA ASN A 281 11.57 -16.47 15.94
C ASN A 281 11.87 -16.66 14.42
N TRP A 282 11.17 -15.95 13.52
CA TRP A 282 11.59 -15.88 12.12
C TRP A 282 12.55 -14.71 11.91
N TYR A 283 13.44 -14.79 10.95
CA TYR A 283 14.10 -13.60 10.44
C TYR A 283 13.10 -12.72 9.70
N CYS A 284 13.18 -11.41 9.91
CA CYS A 284 12.29 -10.42 9.28
C CYS A 284 13.11 -9.27 8.73
N ASN A 285 12.86 -8.93 7.46
CA ASN A 285 13.57 -7.86 6.75
C ASN A 285 13.05 -6.45 7.10
N ALA A 286 12.10 -6.30 8.03
CA ALA A 286 11.65 -4.99 8.49
C ALA A 286 12.81 -4.21 9.13
N GLY A 287 13.06 -2.98 8.67
CA GLY A 287 14.21 -2.17 9.03
C GLY A 287 15.49 -2.47 8.25
N TYR A 288 15.57 -3.59 7.51
CA TYR A 288 16.68 -3.97 6.65
C TYR A 288 16.36 -3.73 5.16
N GLN A 289 15.21 -4.18 4.69
CA GLN A 289 14.74 -4.06 3.31
C GLN A 289 13.52 -3.13 3.19
N GLY A 290 13.18 -2.42 4.24
CA GLY A 290 12.09 -1.46 4.22
C GLY A 290 11.91 -0.77 5.55
N ILE A 291 11.43 0.46 5.48
CA ILE A 291 11.20 1.35 6.61
C ILE A 291 9.87 2.07 6.49
N VAL A 292 9.43 2.61 7.63
CA VAL A 292 8.24 3.46 7.71
C VAL A 292 8.61 4.79 8.34
N ILE A 293 8.28 5.89 7.68
CA ILE A 293 8.48 7.25 8.21
C ILE A 293 7.13 7.81 8.65
N LYS A 294 7.04 8.20 9.92
CA LYS A 294 5.85 8.82 10.51
C LYS A 294 6.24 10.16 11.11
N LYS A 295 5.82 11.24 10.51
CA LYS A 295 6.30 12.60 10.83
C LYS A 295 7.83 12.67 10.66
N ASP A 296 8.52 12.89 11.78
CA ASP A 296 9.98 13.00 11.92
C ASP A 296 10.66 11.68 12.30
N LYS A 297 9.91 10.61 12.60
CA LYS A 297 10.42 9.34 13.12
C LYS A 297 10.53 8.27 12.09
N VAL A 298 11.67 7.61 12.02
CA VAL A 298 11.92 6.45 11.17
C VAL A 298 11.74 5.17 11.99
N HIS A 299 10.89 4.27 11.51
CA HIS A 299 10.56 3.00 12.16
C HIS A 299 10.87 1.83 11.23
N ARG A 300 11.15 0.67 11.79
CA ARG A 300 11.33 -0.55 10.99
C ARG A 300 10.05 -1.01 10.29
N SER A 301 8.87 -0.74 10.86
CA SER A 301 7.56 -1.09 10.31
C SER A 301 6.42 -0.30 10.98
N TYR A 302 5.18 -0.51 10.53
CA TYR A 302 4.01 0.13 11.13
C TYR A 302 3.67 -0.39 12.52
N GLY A 303 3.79 -1.69 12.77
CA GLY A 303 3.29 -2.37 13.97
C GLY A 303 4.36 -2.88 14.94
N CYS A 304 5.62 -2.91 14.55
CA CYS A 304 6.69 -3.30 15.47
C CYS A 304 6.91 -2.21 16.52
N LYS A 305 6.55 -2.50 17.77
CA LYS A 305 6.53 -1.50 18.86
C LYS A 305 7.90 -0.99 19.32
N GLU A 306 8.97 -1.73 19.10
CA GLU A 306 10.22 -1.56 19.86
C GLU A 306 11.43 -1.12 19.05
N GLN A 307 11.29 -0.69 17.79
CA GLN A 307 12.49 -0.36 17.03
C GLN A 307 12.31 0.88 16.18
N HIS A 308 12.48 1.98 16.83
CA HIS A 308 12.77 3.27 16.29
C HIS A 308 14.20 3.28 15.72
N LEU A 309 14.35 3.65 14.47
CA LEU A 309 15.64 3.67 13.78
C LEU A 309 16.33 5.03 13.87
N GLY A 310 15.63 6.06 14.36
CA GLY A 310 16.10 7.44 14.46
C GLY A 310 15.06 8.46 14.03
N THR A 311 15.50 9.68 13.81
CA THR A 311 14.65 10.80 13.35
C THR A 311 15.19 11.40 12.06
N LEU A 312 14.35 12.19 11.36
CA LEU A 312 14.80 12.92 10.17
C LEU A 312 15.77 14.06 10.50
N GLN A 313 15.74 14.56 11.75
CA GLN A 313 16.58 15.67 12.19
C GLN A 313 17.91 15.21 12.77
N ASP A 314 17.88 14.18 13.64
CA ASP A 314 19.07 13.70 14.34
C ASP A 314 19.78 12.57 13.60
N GLY A 315 19.20 12.11 12.48
CA GLY A 315 19.68 10.97 11.72
C GLY A 315 19.00 9.65 12.11
N PHE A 316 19.15 8.65 11.26
CA PHE A 316 18.62 7.29 11.46
C PHE A 316 19.54 6.25 10.85
N GLU A 317 19.45 5.01 11.34
CA GLU A 317 20.21 3.88 10.82
C GLU A 317 19.30 2.74 10.37
N ILE A 318 19.42 2.34 9.09
CA ILE A 318 18.80 1.14 8.54
C ILE A 318 19.63 -0.08 9.00
N PHE A 319 18.95 -1.15 9.39
CA PHE A 319 19.65 -2.35 9.82
C PHE A 319 20.53 -2.92 8.72
N LYS A 320 21.70 -3.41 9.07
CA LYS A 320 22.63 -4.06 8.14
C LYS A 320 22.26 -5.52 7.82
N ASN A 321 21.35 -6.12 8.61
CA ASN A 321 20.90 -7.50 8.45
C ASN A 321 19.47 -7.67 8.93
N PRO A 322 18.72 -8.68 8.42
CA PRO A 322 17.45 -9.08 8.98
C PRO A 322 17.53 -9.33 10.49
N LYS A 323 16.44 -9.05 11.20
CA LYS A 323 16.36 -9.25 12.65
C LYS A 323 15.34 -10.32 13.00
N ILE A 324 15.60 -11.05 14.09
CA ILE A 324 14.64 -12.01 14.63
C ILE A 324 13.34 -11.29 15.02
N CYS A 325 12.23 -11.80 14.52
CA CYS A 325 10.90 -11.27 14.83
C CYS A 325 10.47 -11.74 16.23
N VAL A 326 10.00 -10.80 17.04
CA VAL A 326 9.48 -11.06 18.38
C VAL A 326 7.94 -11.06 18.42
N THR A 327 7.31 -10.71 17.30
CA THR A 327 5.85 -10.51 17.21
C THR A 327 5.12 -11.83 17.02
N LYS A 328 4.17 -12.11 17.90
CA LYS A 328 3.23 -13.25 17.76
C LYS A 328 2.01 -12.92 16.90
N ASN A 329 1.78 -11.66 16.58
CA ASN A 329 0.59 -11.21 15.87
C ASN A 329 0.94 -10.05 14.93
N CYS A 330 1.30 -10.37 13.69
CA CYS A 330 1.65 -9.43 12.64
C CYS A 330 0.42 -9.19 11.75
N VAL A 331 -0.44 -8.25 12.14
CA VAL A 331 -1.77 -8.04 11.52
C VAL A 331 -1.84 -6.89 10.52
N ILE A 332 -0.81 -6.06 10.44
CA ILE A 332 -0.78 -4.95 9.50
C ILE A 332 -0.30 -5.49 8.15
N SER A 333 -1.13 -5.40 7.13
CA SER A 333 -0.86 -5.99 5.81
C SER A 333 0.46 -5.56 5.17
N THR A 334 0.83 -4.29 5.34
CA THR A 334 2.13 -3.79 4.87
C THR A 334 3.31 -4.44 5.59
N ASP A 335 3.17 -4.78 6.87
CA ASP A 335 4.20 -5.45 7.65
C ASP A 335 4.22 -6.96 7.37
N THR A 336 3.05 -7.56 7.17
CA THR A 336 2.92 -8.99 6.91
C THR A 336 3.65 -9.40 5.63
N LYS A 337 3.58 -8.59 4.58
CA LYS A 337 4.24 -8.84 3.29
C LYS A 337 5.73 -8.49 3.21
N ILE A 338 6.33 -7.91 4.26
CA ILE A 338 7.78 -7.76 4.33
C ILE A 338 8.42 -9.14 4.34
N PRO A 339 9.50 -9.41 3.58
CA PRO A 339 10.12 -10.73 3.54
C PRO A 339 10.51 -11.26 4.91
N LYS A 340 10.18 -12.54 5.13
CA LYS A 340 10.46 -13.27 6.36
C LYS A 340 10.84 -14.72 6.00
N HIS A 341 11.72 -15.32 6.81
CA HIS A 341 12.07 -16.72 6.67
C HIS A 341 12.33 -17.35 8.04
N LYS A 342 12.02 -18.65 8.15
CA LYS A 342 12.33 -19.43 9.35
C LYS A 342 13.84 -19.45 9.56
N VAL A 343 14.24 -19.38 10.82
CA VAL A 343 15.63 -19.71 11.20
C VAL A 343 15.83 -21.17 10.82
N SER A 344 16.84 -21.45 9.98
CA SER A 344 17.25 -22.82 9.70
C SER A 344 17.64 -23.49 11.01
N VAL A 345 16.99 -24.58 11.34
CA VAL A 345 17.34 -25.43 12.48
C VAL A 345 18.49 -26.35 12.06
#